data_8749d1962814265f02ee2fa482912f67
#
_entry.id   8749d1962814265f02ee2fa482912f67
#
_cell.length_a   1.000
_cell.length_b   1.000
_cell.length_c   1.000
_cell.angle_alpha   90.00
_cell.angle_beta   90.00
_cell.angle_gamma   90.00
#
_symmetry.space_group_name_H-M   'P 1'
#
loop_
_entity.id
_entity.type
_entity.pdbx_description
1 polymer ?
#
loop_
_entity_poly.entity_id
_entity_poly.type
_entity_poly.pdbx_seq_one_letter_code
_entity_poly.pdbx_strand_id
1 'polypeptide(L)'
;MKLIQIIVGASILASSATLSFAQDRKTEQAIKHRRAAFTVMSTYFSRLLQTVEGDRPFNGPMVISDARTVETLSRLPWEGFVPGSERGDTKAKEDIWFEEERFKKLSTELESKTSNLAKVAETGDLKKIKLAFEQTRDTCNACHKEFRKK
;
A
#
# COMPACT_ATOMS: atom_id res chain seq x y z
N MET A 1 35.87 42.69 -10.69
CA MET A 1 35.76 41.26 -10.97
C MET A 1 35.52 40.39 -9.74
N LYS A 2 35.98 40.70 -8.52
CA LYS A 2 35.76 39.86 -7.31
C LYS A 2 34.32 39.87 -6.75
N LEU A 3 33.55 40.94 -6.90
CA LEU A 3 32.16 41.02 -6.41
C LEU A 3 31.18 40.13 -7.21
N ILE A 4 31.38 39.97 -8.52
CA ILE A 4 30.52 39.12 -9.38
C ILE A 4 30.64 37.65 -9.03
N GLN A 5 31.82 37.19 -8.64
CA GLN A 5 32.04 35.79 -8.26
C GLN A 5 31.35 35.42 -6.93
N ILE A 6 31.19 36.32 -6.01
CA ILE A 6 30.52 36.08 -4.72
C ILE A 6 29.02 35.95 -4.91
N ILE A 7 28.40 36.72 -5.80
CA ILE A 7 26.96 36.67 -6.09
C ILE A 7 26.55 35.37 -6.77
N VAL A 8 27.38 34.85 -7.73
CA VAL A 8 27.12 33.58 -8.42
C VAL A 8 27.22 32.40 -7.46
N GLY A 9 28.18 32.41 -6.53
CA GLY A 9 28.31 31.35 -5.51
C GLY A 9 27.14 31.25 -4.54
N ALA A 10 26.59 32.40 -4.11
CA ALA A 10 25.43 32.42 -3.20
C ALA A 10 24.15 31.95 -3.84
N SER A 11 23.93 32.19 -5.13
CA SER A 11 22.73 31.73 -5.89
C SER A 11 22.69 30.22 -6.09
N ILE A 12 23.82 29.56 -6.25
CA ILE A 12 23.90 28.09 -6.45
C ILE A 12 23.60 27.36 -5.14
N LEU A 13 24.04 27.87 -3.98
CA LEU A 13 23.79 27.27 -2.67
C LEU A 13 22.30 27.36 -2.25
N ALA A 14 21.60 28.43 -2.59
CA ALA A 14 20.18 28.59 -2.29
C ALA A 14 19.29 27.64 -3.10
N SER A 15 19.65 27.31 -4.35
CA SER A 15 18.88 26.41 -5.21
C SER A 15 18.93 24.95 -4.76
N SER A 16 20.04 24.48 -4.19
CA SER A 16 20.16 23.10 -3.71
C SER A 16 19.35 22.82 -2.44
N ALA A 17 19.21 23.79 -1.55
CA ALA A 17 18.41 23.63 -0.33
C ALA A 17 16.91 23.50 -0.63
N THR A 18 16.37 24.26 -1.57
CA THR A 18 14.94 24.22 -1.93
C THR A 18 14.52 22.89 -2.58
N LEU A 19 15.41 22.27 -3.35
CA LEU A 19 15.16 20.95 -3.96
C LEU A 19 15.09 19.84 -2.91
N SER A 20 15.94 19.89 -1.88
CA SER A 20 15.95 18.92 -0.79
C SER A 20 14.64 18.95 0.01
N PHE A 21 14.17 20.12 0.42
CA PHE A 21 12.89 20.27 1.14
C PHE A 21 11.67 19.85 0.30
N ALA A 22 11.69 20.06 -0.99
CA ALA A 22 10.61 19.64 -1.88
C ALA A 22 10.56 18.12 -1.99
N GLN A 23 11.72 17.45 -2.09
CA GLN A 23 11.83 15.99 -2.16
C GLN A 23 11.37 15.36 -0.83
N ASP A 24 11.77 15.87 0.32
CA ASP A 24 11.38 15.36 1.63
C ASP A 24 9.85 15.41 1.81
N ARG A 25 9.22 16.53 1.44
CA ARG A 25 7.76 16.66 1.51
C ARG A 25 7.03 15.68 0.59
N LYS A 26 7.53 15.46 -0.63
CA LYS A 26 6.96 14.50 -1.58
C LYS A 26 7.03 13.07 -1.02
N THR A 27 8.16 12.71 -0.45
CA THR A 27 8.39 11.40 0.17
C THR A 27 7.47 11.18 1.37
N GLU A 28 7.32 12.18 2.24
CA GLU A 28 6.40 12.13 3.38
C GLU A 28 4.94 11.96 2.95
N GLN A 29 4.50 12.69 1.92
CA GLN A 29 3.16 12.56 1.36
C GLN A 29 2.92 11.16 0.77
N ALA A 30 3.89 10.60 0.06
CA ALA A 30 3.82 9.24 -0.48
C ALA A 30 3.69 8.19 0.63
N ILE A 31 4.44 8.33 1.73
CA ILE A 31 4.31 7.47 2.92
C ILE A 31 2.91 7.58 3.53
N LYS A 32 2.41 8.80 3.74
CA LYS A 32 1.06 9.05 4.29
C LYS A 32 -0.02 8.43 3.39
N HIS A 33 0.09 8.59 2.09
CA HIS A 33 -0.85 8.04 1.10
C HIS A 33 -0.95 6.52 1.21
N ARG A 34 0.16 5.78 1.08
CA ARG A 34 0.13 4.32 1.12
C ARG A 34 -0.32 3.78 2.47
N ARG A 35 0.09 4.42 3.58
CA ARG A 35 -0.34 4.04 4.93
C ARG A 35 -1.84 4.22 5.11
N ALA A 36 -2.40 5.33 4.65
CA ALA A 36 -3.85 5.57 4.70
C ALA A 36 -4.61 4.52 3.88
N ALA A 37 -4.18 4.23 2.65
CA ALA A 37 -4.78 3.22 1.81
C ALA A 37 -4.79 1.83 2.47
N PHE A 38 -3.65 1.38 3.01
CA PHE A 38 -3.57 0.11 3.73
C PHE A 38 -4.39 0.10 5.03
N THR A 39 -4.45 1.22 5.76
CA THR A 39 -5.24 1.32 7.00
C THR A 39 -6.72 1.14 6.70
N VAL A 40 -7.24 1.85 5.70
CA VAL A 40 -8.65 1.74 5.33
C VAL A 40 -8.95 0.34 4.77
N MET A 41 -8.09 -0.19 3.88
CA MET A 41 -8.23 -1.55 3.34
C MET A 41 -8.29 -2.60 4.46
N SER A 42 -7.42 -2.51 5.46
CA SER A 42 -7.38 -3.46 6.58
C SER A 42 -8.67 -3.42 7.41
N THR A 43 -9.33 -2.27 7.52
CA THR A 43 -10.63 -2.15 8.22
C THR A 43 -11.70 -3.01 7.55
N TYR A 44 -11.83 -2.92 6.23
CA TYR A 44 -12.82 -3.71 5.49
C TYR A 44 -12.43 -5.19 5.43
N PHE A 45 -11.14 -5.48 5.28
CA PHE A 45 -10.63 -6.85 5.31
C PHE A 45 -10.87 -7.53 6.67
N SER A 46 -10.74 -6.80 7.78
CA SER A 46 -11.06 -7.31 9.13
C SER A 46 -12.55 -7.59 9.32
N ARG A 47 -13.45 -6.84 8.68
CA ARG A 47 -14.90 -7.14 8.70
C ARG A 47 -15.20 -8.45 7.97
N LEU A 48 -14.53 -8.68 6.83
CA LEU A 48 -14.64 -9.95 6.11
C LEU A 48 -14.10 -11.11 6.96
N LEU A 49 -12.97 -10.92 7.66
CA LEU A 49 -12.42 -11.90 8.59
C LEU A 49 -13.44 -12.31 9.63
N GLN A 50 -14.04 -11.35 10.34
CA GLN A 50 -15.06 -11.60 11.37
C GLN A 50 -16.26 -12.40 10.82
N THR A 51 -16.65 -12.13 9.56
CA THR A 51 -17.74 -12.86 8.90
C THR A 51 -17.37 -14.29 8.56
N VAL A 52 -16.17 -14.53 8.00
CA VAL A 52 -15.75 -15.89 7.58
C VAL A 52 -15.34 -16.78 8.76
N GLU A 53 -15.00 -16.18 9.90
CA GLU A 53 -14.74 -16.89 11.17
C GLU A 53 -16.00 -17.12 12.01
N GLY A 54 -17.11 -16.46 11.67
CA GLY A 54 -18.39 -16.61 12.36
C GLY A 54 -18.58 -15.67 13.55
N ASP A 55 -17.64 -14.75 13.79
CA ASP A 55 -17.72 -13.73 14.85
C ASP A 55 -18.77 -12.65 14.52
N ARG A 56 -19.17 -12.59 13.26
CA ARG A 56 -20.19 -11.68 12.75
C ARG A 56 -21.20 -12.44 11.88
N PRO A 57 -22.51 -12.21 12.04
CA PRO A 57 -23.53 -12.83 11.20
C PRO A 57 -23.28 -12.53 9.70
N PHE A 58 -23.46 -13.55 8.85
CA PHE A 58 -23.35 -13.38 7.41
C PHE A 58 -24.45 -12.43 6.89
N ASN A 59 -24.01 -11.39 6.19
CA ASN A 59 -24.88 -10.45 5.47
C ASN A 59 -24.34 -10.27 4.06
N GLY A 60 -24.94 -10.90 3.07
CA GLY A 60 -24.47 -10.93 1.69
C GLY A 60 -24.19 -9.54 1.11
N PRO A 61 -25.12 -8.59 1.14
CA PRO A 61 -24.89 -7.22 0.67
C PRO A 61 -23.67 -6.53 1.30
N MET A 62 -23.48 -6.69 2.63
CA MET A 62 -22.33 -6.11 3.31
C MET A 62 -21.01 -6.79 2.91
N VAL A 63 -21.01 -8.12 2.78
CA VAL A 63 -19.83 -8.88 2.34
C VAL A 63 -19.42 -8.48 0.93
N ILE A 64 -20.36 -8.33 0.02
CA ILE A 64 -20.11 -7.84 -1.35
C ILE A 64 -19.52 -6.43 -1.32
N SER A 65 -20.13 -5.53 -0.54
CA SER A 65 -19.65 -4.15 -0.40
C SER A 65 -18.23 -4.08 0.17
N ASP A 66 -17.96 -4.82 1.25
CA ASP A 66 -16.65 -4.84 1.90
C ASP A 66 -15.59 -5.45 0.95
N ALA A 67 -15.90 -6.53 0.22
CA ALA A 67 -14.97 -7.16 -0.73
C ALA A 67 -14.65 -6.25 -1.92
N ARG A 68 -15.64 -5.56 -2.50
CA ARG A 68 -15.43 -4.57 -3.57
C ARG A 68 -14.60 -3.38 -3.09
N THR A 69 -14.81 -2.96 -1.84
CA THR A 69 -14.00 -1.88 -1.23
C THR A 69 -12.55 -2.31 -1.08
N VAL A 70 -12.29 -3.55 -0.60
CA VAL A 70 -10.94 -4.12 -0.52
C VAL A 70 -10.30 -4.21 -1.91
N GLU A 71 -11.02 -4.65 -2.95
CA GLU A 71 -10.54 -4.69 -4.33
C GLU A 71 -10.12 -3.29 -4.81
N THR A 72 -10.97 -2.29 -4.62
CA THR A 72 -10.65 -0.90 -5.04
C THR A 72 -9.43 -0.37 -4.31
N LEU A 73 -9.37 -0.54 -2.99
CA LEU A 73 -8.29 -0.04 -2.14
C LEU A 73 -6.96 -0.76 -2.39
N SER A 74 -6.97 -2.02 -2.85
CA SER A 74 -5.76 -2.79 -3.14
C SER A 74 -4.90 -2.20 -4.26
N ARG A 75 -5.44 -1.33 -5.09
CA ARG A 75 -4.76 -0.67 -6.22
C ARG A 75 -4.07 0.64 -5.83
N LEU A 76 -4.47 1.25 -4.70
CA LEU A 76 -4.06 2.61 -4.35
C LEU A 76 -2.67 2.74 -3.70
N PRO A 77 -2.14 1.78 -2.91
CA PRO A 77 -0.92 2.01 -2.15
C PRO A 77 0.34 2.15 -2.99
N TRP A 78 0.34 1.59 -4.20
CA TRP A 78 1.57 1.33 -4.96
C TRP A 78 2.27 2.60 -5.43
N GLU A 79 1.54 3.63 -5.79
CA GLU A 79 2.08 4.95 -6.15
C GLU A 79 2.78 5.66 -4.97
N GLY A 80 2.49 5.24 -3.74
CA GLY A 80 3.14 5.71 -2.53
C GLY A 80 4.49 5.04 -2.22
N PHE A 81 4.98 4.12 -3.07
CA PHE A 81 6.30 3.52 -2.96
C PHE A 81 7.26 4.21 -3.93
N VAL A 82 7.76 5.38 -3.54
CA VAL A 82 8.74 6.17 -4.30
C VAL A 82 10.14 6.01 -3.68
N PRO A 83 11.23 6.09 -4.47
CA PRO A 83 12.59 6.01 -3.94
C PRO A 83 12.84 7.00 -2.80
N GLY A 84 13.47 6.55 -1.71
CA GLY A 84 13.70 7.33 -0.51
C GLY A 84 12.56 7.23 0.53
N SER A 85 11.41 6.62 0.18
CA SER A 85 10.27 6.47 1.09
C SER A 85 10.34 5.25 2.01
N GLU A 86 11.47 4.57 2.09
CA GLU A 86 11.80 3.57 3.11
C GLU A 86 12.26 4.21 4.44
N ARG A 87 12.45 5.54 4.44
CA ARG A 87 12.85 6.36 5.60
C ARG A 87 11.64 7.08 6.18
N GLY A 88 11.77 7.57 7.41
CA GLY A 88 10.70 8.29 8.09
C GLY A 88 9.67 7.38 8.75
N ASP A 89 8.41 7.83 8.90
CA ASP A 89 7.34 7.11 9.59
C ASP A 89 6.76 5.98 8.72
N THR A 90 7.56 4.95 8.48
CA THR A 90 7.21 3.81 7.62
C THR A 90 7.79 2.49 8.12
N LYS A 91 7.07 1.42 7.84
CA LYS A 91 7.55 0.05 8.00
C LYS A 91 8.05 -0.58 6.68
N ALA A 92 8.12 0.16 5.60
CA ALA A 92 8.70 -0.34 4.35
C ALA A 92 10.20 -0.60 4.53
N LYS A 93 10.70 -1.72 4.01
CA LYS A 93 12.11 -2.02 3.93
C LYS A 93 12.71 -1.43 2.65
N GLU A 94 14.02 -1.20 2.65
CA GLU A 94 14.75 -0.78 1.45
C GLU A 94 14.86 -1.88 0.39
N ASP A 95 14.69 -3.16 0.79
CA ASP A 95 14.67 -4.32 -0.11
C ASP A 95 13.69 -4.15 -1.28
N ILE A 96 12.64 -3.34 -1.12
CA ILE A 96 11.68 -3.01 -2.18
C ILE A 96 12.37 -2.46 -3.43
N TRP A 97 13.42 -1.65 -3.26
CA TRP A 97 14.16 -1.02 -4.35
C TRP A 97 15.23 -1.92 -4.97
N PHE A 98 15.65 -2.95 -4.24
CA PHE A 98 16.59 -3.95 -4.75
C PHE A 98 15.89 -5.13 -5.41
N GLU A 99 14.64 -5.40 -5.01
CA GLU A 99 13.84 -6.53 -5.49
C GLU A 99 12.53 -6.05 -6.15
N GLU A 100 12.61 -5.01 -6.99
CA GLU A 100 11.46 -4.34 -7.61
C GLU A 100 10.52 -5.31 -8.33
N GLU A 101 11.06 -6.24 -9.13
CA GLU A 101 10.27 -7.23 -9.86
C GLU A 101 9.49 -8.16 -8.91
N ARG A 102 10.11 -8.55 -7.80
CA ARG A 102 9.48 -9.37 -6.77
C ARG A 102 8.37 -8.60 -6.06
N PHE A 103 8.64 -7.35 -5.71
CA PHE A 103 7.65 -6.46 -5.09
C PHE A 103 6.44 -6.23 -6.01
N LYS A 104 6.69 -5.94 -7.29
CA LYS A 104 5.67 -5.76 -8.31
C LYS A 104 4.83 -7.03 -8.52
N LYS A 105 5.46 -8.20 -8.54
CA LYS A 105 4.75 -9.48 -8.65
C LYS A 105 3.77 -9.65 -7.49
N LEU A 106 4.20 -9.41 -6.24
CA LEU A 106 3.33 -9.56 -5.07
C LEU A 106 2.21 -8.52 -5.03
N SER A 107 2.46 -7.29 -5.47
CA SER A 107 1.42 -6.26 -5.57
C SER A 107 0.33 -6.64 -6.60
N THR A 108 0.75 -7.09 -7.78
CA THR A 108 -0.16 -7.56 -8.84
C THR A 108 -0.94 -8.81 -8.39
N GLU A 109 -0.29 -9.71 -7.66
CA GLU A 109 -0.96 -10.89 -7.10
C GLU A 109 -2.03 -10.49 -6.08
N LEU A 110 -1.78 -9.52 -5.20
CA LEU A 110 -2.78 -9.00 -4.28
C LEU A 110 -3.99 -8.42 -5.03
N GLU A 111 -3.77 -7.59 -6.05
CA GLU A 111 -4.86 -7.04 -6.88
C GLU A 111 -5.70 -8.14 -7.54
N SER A 112 -5.05 -9.20 -8.03
CA SER A 112 -5.73 -10.36 -8.61
C SER A 112 -6.56 -11.13 -7.58
N LYS A 113 -6.01 -11.37 -6.37
CA LYS A 113 -6.70 -12.09 -5.30
C LYS A 113 -7.88 -11.30 -4.74
N THR A 114 -7.74 -9.99 -4.57
CA THR A 114 -8.84 -9.13 -4.12
C THR A 114 -9.96 -9.03 -5.16
N SER A 115 -9.61 -8.98 -6.45
CA SER A 115 -10.60 -9.04 -7.54
C SER A 115 -11.35 -10.37 -7.56
N ASN A 116 -10.65 -11.50 -7.36
CA ASN A 116 -11.29 -12.79 -7.21
C ASN A 116 -12.21 -12.85 -5.99
N LEU A 117 -11.76 -12.33 -4.84
CA LEU A 117 -12.57 -12.27 -3.62
C LEU A 117 -13.87 -11.48 -3.83
N ALA A 118 -13.81 -10.34 -4.50
CA ALA A 118 -14.99 -9.54 -4.83
C ALA A 118 -15.98 -10.29 -5.72
N LYS A 119 -15.49 -10.99 -6.76
CA LYS A 119 -16.33 -11.83 -7.64
C LYS A 119 -16.97 -13.00 -6.88
N VAL A 120 -16.20 -13.68 -6.04
CA VAL A 120 -16.69 -14.81 -5.25
C VAL A 120 -17.70 -14.36 -4.20
N ALA A 121 -17.53 -13.15 -3.63
CA ALA A 121 -18.51 -12.59 -2.69
C ALA A 121 -19.91 -12.46 -3.28
N GLU A 122 -20.04 -12.17 -4.57
CA GLU A 122 -21.31 -12.05 -5.28
C GLU A 122 -22.09 -13.39 -5.33
N THR A 123 -21.43 -14.53 -5.16
CA THR A 123 -22.10 -15.84 -5.13
C THR A 123 -22.89 -16.10 -3.86
N GLY A 124 -22.62 -15.38 -2.77
CA GLY A 124 -23.20 -15.62 -1.44
C GLY A 124 -22.77 -16.95 -0.79
N ASP A 125 -21.88 -17.72 -1.43
CA ASP A 125 -21.38 -19.00 -0.92
C ASP A 125 -20.26 -18.75 0.10
N LEU A 126 -20.59 -18.83 1.39
CA LEU A 126 -19.66 -18.54 2.49
C LEU A 126 -18.41 -19.42 2.45
N LYS A 127 -18.50 -20.68 2.01
CA LYS A 127 -17.33 -21.57 1.92
C LYS A 127 -16.35 -21.10 0.84
N LYS A 128 -16.86 -20.70 -0.31
CA LYS A 128 -16.03 -20.14 -1.40
C LYS A 128 -15.45 -18.80 -1.01
N ILE A 129 -16.23 -17.97 -0.34
CA ILE A 129 -15.78 -16.65 0.17
C ILE A 129 -14.62 -16.85 1.17
N LYS A 130 -14.75 -17.79 2.10
CA LYS A 130 -13.69 -18.10 3.06
C LYS A 130 -12.40 -18.54 2.36
N LEU A 131 -12.47 -19.41 1.38
CA LEU A 131 -11.31 -19.86 0.61
C LEU A 131 -10.62 -18.68 -0.13
N ALA A 132 -11.40 -17.83 -0.81
CA ALA A 132 -10.87 -16.65 -1.50
C ALA A 132 -10.28 -15.64 -0.53
N PHE A 133 -10.88 -15.46 0.64
CA PHE A 133 -10.35 -14.63 1.72
C PHE A 133 -9.00 -15.13 2.22
N GLU A 134 -8.86 -16.44 2.51
CA GLU A 134 -7.62 -17.05 2.97
C GLU A 134 -6.49 -16.87 1.93
N GLN A 135 -6.77 -17.09 0.64
CA GLN A 135 -5.81 -16.85 -0.43
C GLN A 135 -5.34 -15.37 -0.49
N THR A 136 -6.28 -14.44 -0.29
CA THR A 136 -5.94 -13.00 -0.24
C THR A 136 -5.07 -12.68 0.97
N ARG A 137 -5.39 -13.21 2.14
CA ARG A 137 -4.61 -13.05 3.38
C ARG A 137 -3.19 -13.58 3.22
N ASP A 138 -3.02 -14.73 2.59
CA ASP A 138 -1.71 -15.34 2.38
C ASP A 138 -0.83 -14.46 1.48
N THR A 139 -1.39 -13.82 0.48
CA THR A 139 -0.67 -12.84 -0.36
C THR A 139 -0.22 -11.61 0.45
N CYS A 140 -1.09 -11.09 1.34
CA CYS A 140 -0.71 -10.01 2.25
C CYS A 140 0.47 -10.42 3.15
N ASN A 141 0.41 -11.62 3.72
CA ASN A 141 1.43 -12.16 4.61
C ASN A 141 2.77 -12.38 3.88
N ALA A 142 2.74 -12.88 2.65
CA ALA A 142 3.94 -13.07 1.83
C ALA A 142 4.68 -11.74 1.60
N CYS A 143 3.96 -10.71 1.17
CA CYS A 143 4.54 -9.38 0.97
C CYS A 143 5.06 -8.78 2.30
N HIS A 144 4.32 -8.89 3.38
CA HIS A 144 4.73 -8.39 4.69
C HIS A 144 5.99 -9.07 5.23
N LYS A 145 6.14 -10.37 5.00
CA LYS A 145 7.33 -11.13 5.41
C LYS A 145 8.59 -10.62 4.72
N GLU A 146 8.51 -10.32 3.44
CA GLU A 146 9.66 -9.90 2.63
C GLU A 146 9.95 -8.40 2.82
N PHE A 147 8.95 -7.54 2.72
CA PHE A 147 9.10 -6.10 2.51
C PHE A 147 8.65 -5.20 3.68
N ARG A 148 8.20 -5.77 4.81
CA ARG A 148 7.77 -4.99 5.97
C ARG A 148 8.67 -5.23 7.19
N LYS A 149 9.11 -4.14 7.84
CA LYS A 149 9.80 -4.16 9.14
C LYS A 149 8.83 -4.67 10.23
N LYS A 150 9.35 -5.38 11.22
CA LYS A 150 8.60 -5.86 12.40
C LYS A 150 8.13 -4.73 13.29
#